data_91e236322a96c24ce857a3b102c9c5a0
#
_entry.id   91e236322a96c24ce857a3b102c9c5a0
#
_cell.length_a   1.000
_cell.length_b   1.000
_cell.length_c   1.000
_cell.angle_alpha   90.00
_cell.angle_beta   90.00
_cell.angle_gamma   90.00
#
_symmetry.space_group_name_H-M   'P 1'
#
loop_
_entity.id
_entity.type
_entity.pdbx_description
1 polymer ?
#
loop_
_entity_poly.entity_id
_entity_poly.type
_entity_poly.pdbx_seq_one_letter_code
_entity_poly.pdbx_strand_id
1 'polypeptide(L)'
;MPCDVAVIQGWQHERGKTASHLALRQQLIDRTRNKYVITADSNLFLYANATNKPHHYLRYSINGIFPTTGNYCDDRIDTKRWDQISQHCNIRLSDTNNKGKYIVLCCQRDGGWSMGNSSVVEWVTNCITELRKYTDMKIIIRGHPGDKNAPRYLRNNVFSKYK
;
A
#
# COMPACT_ATOMS: atom_id res chain seq x y z
N MET A 1 -3.79 29.96 -11.70
CA MET A 1 -4.46 29.60 -12.96
C MET A 1 -5.21 28.30 -12.74
N PRO A 2 -6.44 28.13 -13.22
CA PRO A 2 -7.10 26.85 -13.27
C PRO A 2 -6.38 25.93 -14.26
N CYS A 3 -6.30 24.64 -13.96
CA CYS A 3 -5.69 23.63 -14.81
C CYS A 3 -6.71 22.53 -15.13
N ASP A 4 -6.50 21.79 -16.21
CA ASP A 4 -7.40 20.71 -16.61
C ASP A 4 -7.11 19.42 -15.87
N VAL A 5 -5.83 19.17 -15.55
CA VAL A 5 -5.36 17.99 -14.83
C VAL A 5 -4.31 18.42 -13.81
N ALA A 6 -4.43 17.97 -12.57
CA ALA A 6 -3.38 18.12 -11.57
C ALA A 6 -2.49 16.88 -11.54
N VAL A 7 -1.18 17.06 -11.38
CA VAL A 7 -0.23 15.99 -11.12
C VAL A 7 0.36 16.21 -9.74
N ILE A 8 0.22 15.25 -8.84
CA ILE A 8 0.69 15.36 -7.45
C ILE A 8 1.51 14.13 -7.05
N GLN A 9 2.47 14.32 -6.15
CA GLN A 9 3.19 13.22 -5.54
C GLN A 9 2.45 12.74 -4.27
N GLY A 10 2.09 11.45 -4.25
CA GLY A 10 1.28 10.88 -3.19
C GLY A 10 -0.18 11.37 -3.25
N TRP A 11 -0.98 11.03 -2.26
CA TRP A 11 -2.39 11.37 -2.20
C TRP A 11 -2.72 12.26 -0.99
N GLN A 12 -3.83 12.96 -1.10
CA GLN A 12 -4.42 13.67 0.02
C GLN A 12 -5.06 12.66 0.98
N HIS A 13 -4.84 12.84 2.29
CA HIS A 13 -5.49 12.04 3.32
C HIS A 13 -5.91 12.92 4.50
N GLU A 14 -6.90 12.50 5.24
CA GLU A 14 -7.51 13.34 6.29
C GLU A 14 -6.57 13.58 7.49
N ARG A 15 -5.73 12.59 7.83
CA ARG A 15 -4.76 12.71 8.91
C ARG A 15 -3.57 13.56 8.47
N GLY A 16 -3.22 14.57 9.26
CA GLY A 16 -2.06 15.42 9.00
C GLY A 16 -2.35 16.63 8.11
N LYS A 17 -3.58 17.10 8.06
CA LYS A 17 -3.99 18.31 7.28
C LYS A 17 -3.16 19.56 7.57
N THR A 18 -2.45 19.61 8.69
CA THR A 18 -1.58 20.72 9.08
C THR A 18 -0.25 20.75 8.34
N ALA A 19 0.15 19.68 7.67
CA ALA A 19 1.39 19.64 6.92
C ALA A 19 1.29 20.49 5.65
N SER A 20 2.23 21.41 5.44
CA SER A 20 2.23 22.37 4.33
C SER A 20 2.12 21.71 2.95
N HIS A 21 2.75 20.56 2.76
CA HIS A 21 2.67 19.80 1.51
C HIS A 21 1.27 19.23 1.22
N LEU A 22 0.49 18.93 2.25
CA LEU A 22 -0.90 18.47 2.09
C LEU A 22 -1.82 19.63 1.70
N ALA A 23 -1.61 20.80 2.29
CA ALA A 23 -2.34 22.01 1.92
C ALA A 23 -2.09 22.39 0.45
N LEU A 24 -0.83 22.30 -0.02
CA LEU A 24 -0.49 22.52 -1.41
C LEU A 24 -1.17 21.52 -2.35
N ARG A 25 -1.18 20.23 -2.01
CA ARG A 25 -1.89 19.21 -2.80
C ARG A 25 -3.37 19.50 -2.90
N GLN A 26 -4.01 19.88 -1.79
CA GLN A 26 -5.43 20.23 -1.78
C GLN A 26 -5.70 21.44 -2.70
N GLN A 27 -4.89 22.49 -2.62
CA GLN A 27 -5.03 23.64 -3.49
C GLN A 27 -4.89 23.28 -4.99
N LEU A 28 -4.01 22.35 -5.33
CA LEU A 28 -3.86 21.89 -6.72
C LEU A 28 -5.09 21.10 -7.17
N ILE A 29 -5.63 20.24 -6.32
CA ILE A 29 -6.84 19.47 -6.60
C ILE A 29 -8.03 20.42 -6.81
N ASP A 30 -8.20 21.39 -5.93
CA ASP A 30 -9.33 22.36 -5.97
C ASP A 30 -9.30 23.24 -7.23
N ARG A 31 -8.12 23.48 -7.80
CA ARG A 31 -7.95 24.26 -9.02
C ARG A 31 -8.17 23.46 -10.31
N THR A 32 -8.37 22.17 -10.22
CA THR A 32 -8.54 21.29 -11.38
C THR A 32 -9.97 21.38 -11.89
N ARG A 33 -10.17 21.83 -13.13
CA ARG A 33 -11.50 22.02 -13.74
C ARG A 33 -12.29 20.72 -13.85
N ASN A 34 -11.66 19.67 -14.35
CA ASN A 34 -12.29 18.38 -14.61
C ASN A 34 -12.21 17.42 -13.43
N LYS A 35 -11.67 17.85 -12.30
CA LYS A 35 -11.42 17.04 -11.11
C LYS A 35 -10.59 15.76 -11.38
N TYR A 36 -9.78 15.78 -12.44
CA TYR A 36 -8.82 14.70 -12.71
C TYR A 36 -7.49 15.01 -12.05
N VAL A 37 -7.03 14.05 -11.24
CA VAL A 37 -5.75 14.13 -10.55
C VAL A 37 -4.94 12.89 -10.88
N ILE A 38 -3.77 13.10 -11.47
CA ILE A 38 -2.77 12.03 -11.63
C ILE A 38 -1.91 12.02 -10.37
N THR A 39 -1.90 10.90 -9.68
CA THR A 39 -1.01 10.68 -8.55
C THR A 39 0.23 9.92 -9.00
N ALA A 40 1.40 10.41 -8.58
CA ALA A 40 2.67 9.71 -8.70
C ALA A 40 3.11 9.26 -7.31
N ASP A 41 3.36 7.96 -7.14
CA ASP A 41 3.74 7.40 -5.85
C ASP A 41 4.83 6.34 -5.99
N SER A 42 5.51 6.02 -4.91
CA SER A 42 6.51 4.97 -4.88
C SER A 42 5.91 3.60 -5.14
N ASN A 43 6.69 2.69 -5.66
CA ASN A 43 6.29 1.30 -5.90
C ASN A 43 7.18 0.31 -5.12
N LEU A 44 6.87 -0.98 -5.25
CA LEU A 44 7.58 -2.06 -4.56
C LEU A 44 9.06 -2.20 -4.97
N PHE A 45 9.45 -1.68 -6.13
CA PHE A 45 10.77 -1.86 -6.71
C PHE A 45 11.74 -0.72 -6.39
N LEU A 46 11.29 0.31 -5.70
CA LEU A 46 12.04 1.52 -5.40
C LEU A 46 13.29 1.27 -4.56
N TYR A 47 13.21 0.28 -3.68
CA TYR A 47 14.28 -0.08 -2.75
C TYR A 47 15.12 -1.27 -3.22
N ALA A 48 14.81 -1.86 -4.36
CA ALA A 48 15.51 -3.03 -4.86
C ALA A 48 16.98 -2.72 -5.17
N ASN A 49 17.29 -1.47 -5.52
CA ASN A 49 18.66 -1.04 -5.75
C ASN A 49 18.78 0.46 -5.49
N ALA A 50 19.54 0.86 -4.46
CA ALA A 50 19.73 2.26 -4.07
C ALA A 50 20.45 3.11 -5.14
N THR A 51 21.13 2.48 -6.09
CA THR A 51 21.81 3.15 -7.21
C THR A 51 20.89 3.43 -8.37
N ASN A 52 19.71 2.81 -8.43
CA ASN A 52 18.77 3.02 -9.51
C ASN A 52 18.02 4.34 -9.31
N LYS A 53 17.76 5.02 -10.41
CA LYS A 53 16.99 6.25 -10.44
C LYS A 53 15.56 5.98 -9.96
N PRO A 54 15.17 6.33 -8.73
CA PRO A 54 13.93 5.86 -8.09
C PRO A 54 12.66 6.29 -8.83
N HIS A 55 12.71 7.39 -9.58
CA HIS A 55 11.57 7.89 -10.35
C HIS A 55 11.23 7.08 -11.60
N HIS A 56 12.10 6.18 -12.05
CA HIS A 56 11.81 5.32 -13.22
C HIS A 56 10.65 4.35 -12.97
N TYR A 57 10.33 4.07 -11.70
CA TYR A 57 9.32 3.08 -11.33
C TYR A 57 8.21 3.64 -10.46
N LEU A 58 7.93 4.92 -10.62
CA LEU A 58 6.77 5.53 -9.96
C LEU A 58 5.48 4.87 -10.44
N ARG A 59 4.60 4.63 -9.48
CA ARG A 59 3.25 4.20 -9.74
C ARG A 59 2.41 5.44 -10.05
N TYR A 60 1.65 5.37 -11.14
CA TYR A 60 0.72 6.42 -11.51
C TYR A 60 -0.70 5.88 -11.43
N SER A 61 -1.62 6.69 -10.94
CA SER A 61 -3.05 6.39 -10.94
C SER A 61 -3.88 7.66 -11.09
N ILE A 62 -5.13 7.52 -11.48
CA ILE A 62 -6.07 8.61 -11.66
C ILE A 62 -7.01 8.65 -10.47
N ASN A 63 -7.15 9.82 -9.85
CA ASN A 63 -8.07 10.09 -8.74
C ASN A 63 -7.88 9.18 -7.51
N GLY A 64 -6.68 8.68 -7.27
CA GLY A 64 -6.37 7.89 -6.10
C GLY A 64 -5.02 7.19 -6.19
N ILE A 65 -4.64 6.47 -5.13
CA ILE A 65 -3.42 5.67 -5.06
C ILE A 65 -3.74 4.18 -5.02
N PHE A 66 -4.84 3.82 -4.38
CA PHE A 66 -5.23 2.43 -4.17
C PHE A 66 -6.39 2.01 -5.08
N PRO A 67 -6.51 0.72 -5.41
CA PRO A 67 -7.59 0.20 -6.25
C PRO A 67 -9.00 0.52 -5.75
N THR A 68 -9.16 0.79 -4.46
CA THR A 68 -10.45 1.10 -3.83
C THR A 68 -10.90 2.55 -4.01
N THR A 69 -9.99 3.44 -4.42
CA THR A 69 -10.26 4.90 -4.44
C THR A 69 -9.97 5.57 -5.78
N GLY A 70 -9.43 4.84 -6.74
CA GLY A 70 -9.04 5.38 -8.03
C GLY A 70 -9.67 4.66 -9.22
N ASN A 71 -9.51 5.27 -10.40
CA ASN A 71 -9.80 4.61 -11.67
C ASN A 71 -8.57 3.84 -12.12
N TYR A 72 -8.70 2.54 -12.25
CA TYR A 72 -7.61 1.65 -12.62
C TYR A 72 -7.87 1.03 -13.99
N CYS A 73 -6.82 0.44 -14.58
CA CYS A 73 -6.86 -0.11 -15.92
C CYS A 73 -8.02 -1.09 -16.10
N ASP A 74 -8.65 -0.99 -17.26
CA ASP A 74 -9.59 -1.97 -17.77
C ASP A 74 -8.87 -3.22 -18.33
N ASP A 75 -9.60 -4.10 -19.01
CA ASP A 75 -9.11 -5.39 -19.49
C ASP A 75 -8.01 -5.31 -20.58
N ARG A 76 -7.62 -4.11 -21.00
CA ARG A 76 -6.58 -3.88 -22.02
C ARG A 76 -5.25 -3.48 -21.39
N ILE A 77 -4.69 -4.36 -20.59
CA ILE A 77 -3.40 -4.11 -19.92
C ILE A 77 -2.26 -4.23 -20.93
N ASP A 78 -1.53 -3.14 -21.15
CA ASP A 78 -0.25 -3.19 -21.86
C ASP A 78 0.85 -3.70 -20.91
N THR A 79 1.34 -4.91 -21.16
CA THR A 79 2.38 -5.56 -20.33
C THR A 79 3.78 -4.99 -20.55
N LYS A 80 4.01 -4.17 -21.56
CA LYS A 80 5.35 -3.66 -21.92
C LYS A 80 6.08 -3.00 -20.74
N ARG A 81 5.36 -2.25 -19.92
CA ARG A 81 5.95 -1.64 -18.73
C ARG A 81 6.41 -2.69 -17.71
N TRP A 82 5.61 -3.74 -17.52
CA TRP A 82 5.99 -4.84 -16.64
C TRP A 82 7.21 -5.58 -17.17
N ASP A 83 7.25 -5.85 -18.47
CA ASP A 83 8.36 -6.55 -19.11
C ASP A 83 9.67 -5.77 -18.94
N GLN A 84 9.64 -4.45 -19.13
CA GLN A 84 10.78 -3.57 -18.88
C GLN A 84 11.23 -3.59 -17.41
N ILE A 85 10.30 -3.49 -16.46
CA ILE A 85 10.61 -3.49 -15.02
C ILE A 85 11.17 -4.84 -14.61
N SER A 86 10.52 -5.93 -15.00
CA SER A 86 10.92 -7.29 -14.63
C SER A 86 12.31 -7.64 -15.18
N GLN A 87 12.60 -7.26 -16.41
CA GLN A 87 13.90 -7.43 -17.03
C GLN A 87 14.98 -6.59 -16.31
N HIS A 88 14.72 -5.31 -16.10
CA HIS A 88 15.69 -4.39 -15.46
C HIS A 88 15.99 -4.76 -14.01
N CYS A 89 14.96 -5.14 -13.26
CA CYS A 89 15.08 -5.54 -11.85
C CYS A 89 15.40 -7.03 -11.66
N ASN A 90 15.55 -7.79 -12.75
CA ASN A 90 15.72 -9.25 -12.73
C ASN A 90 14.66 -9.97 -11.87
N ILE A 91 13.40 -9.55 -12.01
CA ILE A 91 12.29 -10.14 -11.29
C ILE A 91 11.81 -11.37 -12.06
N ARG A 92 11.79 -12.51 -11.39
CA ARG A 92 11.23 -13.76 -11.92
C ARG A 92 10.00 -14.11 -11.11
N LEU A 93 8.86 -14.21 -11.78
CA LEU A 93 7.67 -14.79 -11.19
C LEU A 93 7.79 -16.30 -11.26
N SER A 94 7.55 -16.97 -10.16
CA SER A 94 7.40 -18.43 -10.13
C SER A 94 5.94 -18.79 -9.91
N ASP A 95 5.56 -19.97 -10.34
CA ASP A 95 4.25 -20.51 -10.04
C ASP A 95 4.00 -20.56 -8.54
N THR A 96 2.76 -20.34 -8.14
CA THR A 96 2.38 -20.39 -6.74
C THR A 96 2.69 -21.78 -6.16
N ASN A 97 3.53 -21.78 -5.15
CA ASN A 97 3.82 -23.01 -4.43
C ASN A 97 2.70 -23.30 -3.43
N ASN A 98 1.79 -24.19 -3.77
CA ASN A 98 0.68 -24.62 -2.90
C ASN A 98 1.12 -25.45 -1.68
N LYS A 99 2.43 -25.55 -1.41
CA LYS A 99 2.99 -26.30 -0.28
C LYS A 99 3.25 -25.43 0.94
N GLY A 100 2.64 -24.27 1.03
CA GLY A 100 2.73 -23.41 2.22
C GLY A 100 2.23 -24.11 3.47
N LYS A 101 3.03 -24.04 4.57
CA LYS A 101 2.69 -24.69 5.84
C LYS A 101 1.98 -23.76 6.82
N TYR A 102 1.92 -22.47 6.54
CA TYR A 102 1.34 -21.46 7.41
C TYR A 102 0.93 -20.21 6.62
N ILE A 103 0.06 -19.42 7.21
CA ILE A 103 -0.39 -18.13 6.70
C ILE A 103 0.37 -17.03 7.43
N VAL A 104 0.91 -16.06 6.71
CA VAL A 104 1.56 -14.89 7.32
C VAL A 104 0.65 -13.68 7.17
N LEU A 105 0.25 -13.08 8.30
CA LEU A 105 -0.43 -11.79 8.33
C LEU A 105 0.61 -10.67 8.50
N CYS A 106 0.89 -9.94 7.43
CA CYS A 106 1.78 -8.80 7.45
C CYS A 106 1.02 -7.54 7.85
N CYS A 107 1.28 -7.03 9.06
CA CYS A 107 0.59 -5.85 9.58
C CYS A 107 1.09 -4.56 8.94
N GLN A 108 0.21 -3.57 8.86
CA GLN A 108 0.56 -2.19 8.61
C GLN A 108 1.04 -1.51 9.90
N ARG A 109 1.53 -0.27 9.77
CA ARG A 109 1.89 0.56 10.93
C ARG A 109 0.63 0.97 11.69
N ASP A 110 0.60 0.71 12.99
CA ASP A 110 -0.52 1.13 13.85
C ASP A 110 -0.67 2.66 13.85
N GLY A 111 -1.90 3.13 13.71
CA GLY A 111 -2.18 4.55 13.53
C GLY A 111 -1.74 5.14 12.18
N GLY A 112 -1.26 4.32 11.24
CA GLY A 112 -0.97 4.75 9.87
C GLY A 112 -2.25 5.19 9.14
N TRP A 113 -2.12 6.16 8.25
CA TRP A 113 -3.25 6.69 7.49
C TRP A 113 -3.99 5.63 6.65
N SER A 114 -3.28 4.59 6.20
CA SER A 114 -3.85 3.46 5.45
C SER A 114 -4.74 2.54 6.29
N MET A 115 -4.69 2.67 7.62
CA MET A 115 -5.54 1.91 8.54
C MET A 115 -6.89 2.59 8.80
N GLY A 116 -7.09 3.81 8.30
CA GLY A 116 -8.30 4.58 8.59
C GLY A 116 -8.46 4.81 10.10
N ASN A 117 -9.61 4.42 10.65
CA ASN A 117 -9.89 4.50 12.09
C ASN A 117 -9.62 3.20 12.85
N SER A 118 -9.30 2.10 12.15
CA SER A 118 -9.03 0.82 12.78
C SER A 118 -7.64 0.73 13.38
N SER A 119 -7.51 0.05 14.50
CA SER A 119 -6.21 -0.35 15.05
C SER A 119 -5.68 -1.60 14.35
N VAL A 120 -4.36 -1.81 14.38
CA VAL A 120 -3.75 -3.06 13.88
C VAL A 120 -4.28 -4.27 14.66
N VAL A 121 -4.51 -4.12 15.96
CA VAL A 121 -5.05 -5.20 16.80
C VAL A 121 -6.44 -5.62 16.32
N GLU A 122 -7.32 -4.68 16.11
CA GLU A 122 -8.67 -4.94 15.59
C GLU A 122 -8.64 -5.58 14.20
N TRP A 123 -7.85 -5.03 13.29
CA TRP A 123 -7.69 -5.58 11.95
C TRP A 123 -7.19 -7.02 11.96
N VAL A 124 -6.13 -7.33 12.74
CA VAL A 124 -5.59 -8.69 12.87
C VAL A 124 -6.63 -9.64 13.46
N THR A 125 -7.34 -9.20 14.50
CA THR A 125 -8.40 -10.01 15.13
C THR A 125 -9.48 -10.39 14.12
N ASN A 126 -9.94 -9.42 13.33
CA ASN A 126 -10.95 -9.64 12.31
C ASN A 126 -10.43 -10.58 11.21
N CYS A 127 -9.19 -10.39 10.73
CA CYS A 127 -8.56 -11.28 9.77
C CYS A 127 -8.47 -12.71 10.27
N ILE A 128 -8.05 -12.92 11.52
CA ILE A 128 -7.97 -14.25 12.11
C ILE A 128 -9.34 -14.90 12.22
N THR A 129 -10.33 -14.15 12.69
CA THR A 129 -11.70 -14.61 12.81
C THR A 129 -12.25 -15.07 11.46
N GLU A 130 -11.99 -14.29 10.42
CA GLU A 130 -12.44 -14.63 9.08
C GLU A 130 -11.69 -15.86 8.52
N LEU A 131 -10.38 -15.90 8.63
CA LEU A 131 -9.56 -17.02 8.15
C LEU A 131 -9.94 -18.35 8.82
N ARG A 132 -10.28 -18.33 10.11
CA ARG A 132 -10.66 -19.53 10.84
C ARG A 132 -11.98 -20.17 10.39
N LYS A 133 -12.77 -19.48 9.58
CA LYS A 133 -13.93 -20.08 8.92
C LYS A 133 -13.55 -21.05 7.80
N TYR A 134 -12.33 -20.94 7.27
CA TYR A 134 -11.91 -21.64 6.06
C TYR A 134 -10.73 -22.59 6.30
N THR A 135 -9.94 -22.39 7.37
CA THR A 135 -8.72 -23.15 7.57
C THR A 135 -8.22 -23.15 9.00
N ASP A 136 -7.65 -24.30 9.42
CA ASP A 136 -6.91 -24.47 10.68
C ASP A 136 -5.40 -24.29 10.53
N MET A 137 -4.93 -23.89 9.35
CA MET A 137 -3.50 -23.66 9.13
C MET A 137 -2.91 -22.72 10.19
N LYS A 138 -1.66 -22.98 10.55
CA LYS A 138 -0.92 -22.09 11.45
C LYS A 138 -0.88 -20.67 10.86
N ILE A 139 -1.26 -19.68 11.68
CA ILE A 139 -1.16 -18.26 11.35
C ILE A 139 0.04 -17.67 12.10
N ILE A 140 0.83 -16.86 11.41
CA ILE A 140 1.95 -16.09 11.97
C ILE A 140 1.65 -14.62 11.76
N ILE A 141 1.74 -13.82 12.81
CA ILE A 141 1.56 -12.36 12.73
C ILE A 141 2.92 -11.71 12.63
N ARG A 142 3.15 -10.98 11.54
CA ARG A 142 4.36 -10.20 11.32
C ARG A 142 4.05 -8.72 11.46
N GLY A 143 4.56 -8.09 12.54
CA GLY A 143 4.46 -6.64 12.74
C GLY A 143 5.21 -5.87 11.66
N HIS A 144 4.73 -4.66 11.35
CA HIS A 144 5.42 -3.77 10.42
C HIS A 144 6.79 -3.35 11.00
N PRO A 145 7.90 -3.46 10.26
CA PRO A 145 9.25 -3.19 10.79
C PRO A 145 9.44 -1.75 11.26
N GLY A 146 8.72 -0.80 10.68
CA GLY A 146 8.73 0.61 11.10
C GLY A 146 7.68 0.98 12.13
N ASP A 147 6.98 -0.01 12.72
CA ASP A 147 5.97 0.25 13.75
C ASP A 147 6.56 0.10 15.15
N LYS A 148 6.69 1.23 15.85
CA LYS A 148 7.19 1.27 17.23
C LYS A 148 6.25 0.57 18.22
N ASN A 149 4.96 0.41 17.89
CA ASN A 149 3.97 -0.25 18.70
C ASN A 149 3.93 -1.79 18.48
N ALA A 150 4.57 -2.29 17.42
CA ALA A 150 4.56 -3.71 17.10
C ALA A 150 5.01 -4.62 18.27
N PRO A 151 6.08 -4.32 19.01
CA PRO A 151 6.48 -5.14 20.16
C PRO A 151 5.42 -5.19 21.25
N ARG A 152 4.61 -4.15 21.41
CA ARG A 152 3.57 -4.06 22.42
C ARG A 152 2.39 -4.97 22.09
N TYR A 153 1.81 -4.84 20.90
CA TYR A 153 0.64 -5.67 20.55
C TYR A 153 1.00 -7.12 20.27
N LEU A 154 2.20 -7.41 19.74
CA LEU A 154 2.66 -8.79 19.53
C LEU A 154 2.93 -9.56 20.83
N ARG A 155 3.16 -8.87 21.94
CA ARG A 155 3.27 -9.48 23.28
C ARG A 155 1.93 -9.70 23.96
N ASN A 156 0.86 -9.16 23.42
CA ASN A 156 -0.49 -9.39 23.95
C ASN A 156 -0.80 -10.89 23.93
N ASN A 157 -1.40 -11.39 24.99
CA ASN A 157 -1.77 -12.81 25.13
C ASN A 157 -2.62 -13.35 23.98
N VAL A 158 -3.45 -12.48 23.37
CA VAL A 158 -4.26 -12.83 22.21
C VAL A 158 -3.40 -13.22 21.01
N PHE A 159 -2.23 -12.58 20.82
CA PHE A 159 -1.37 -12.80 19.65
C PHE A 159 -0.14 -13.65 19.94
N SER A 160 0.17 -13.94 21.20
CA SER A 160 1.36 -14.73 21.58
C SER A 160 1.40 -16.11 20.94
N LYS A 161 0.22 -16.71 20.70
CA LYS A 161 0.08 -18.03 20.03
C LYS A 161 0.28 -18.00 18.51
N TYR A 162 0.43 -16.81 17.92
CA TYR A 162 0.59 -16.62 16.48
C TYR A 162 2.00 -16.16 16.07
N LYS A 163 3.00 -16.48 16.86
CA LYS A 163 4.42 -16.20 16.59
C LYS A 163 5.09 -17.29 15.77
#